data_1d75e7dd8fc0f92e8df40c04174fa2a1
#
_entry.id   1d75e7dd8fc0f92e8df40c04174fa2a1
#
_cell.length_a   1.000
_cell.length_b   1.000
_cell.length_c   1.000
_cell.angle_alpha   90.00
_cell.angle_beta   90.00
_cell.angle_gamma   90.00
#
_symmetry.space_group_name_H-M   'P 1'
#
loop_
_entity.id
_entity.type
_entity.pdbx_description
1 polymer ?
#
loop_
_entity_poly.entity_id
_entity_poly.type
_entity_poly.pdbx_seq_one_letter_code
_entity_poly.pdbx_strand_id
1 'polypeptide(L)'
;MREGGARMAPIRILQVMPAMDAGGMETFVMNVYRAIDRDKVQFDFVYHYDKPCFYDYEIRALGGQIYKLTVRQDNNLPRYLHQLDRLFAEHPEYRIVHGHYSGFGMFYNAAARRRGVPVRIGHSHNTAYEPNLVGKLDKLMSARFNRDLTDRFACSRKAGEMLFGASPFTVLPNGVDTGAFARHDPEARAHLREHLGVAEDEILLGHVGRFSAQKNHAGLLRIFAAALQRRPNARLLLLGQGPLEAETRALAQELGVADRVIFAGVRTNVQVFYHAMDAFLLPSLFEGLPVVLVEAQAAGLPCFVSDTIDRGAAFADGVHFLPLGDTDAWAAALAGADLARNPAARDQALAAGFDVHTSAGILQEFYLRRWQEVTP
;
A
#
# COMPACT_ATOMS: atom_id res chain seq x y z
N MET A 1 -26.78 -38.74 11.65
CA MET A 1 -25.45 -38.54 12.26
C MET A 1 -24.62 -37.82 11.21
N ARG A 2 -24.34 -36.53 11.40
CA ARG A 2 -23.41 -35.79 10.51
C ARG A 2 -22.01 -36.04 11.10
N GLU A 3 -21.18 -36.74 10.34
CA GLU A 3 -19.77 -36.91 10.67
C GLU A 3 -19.13 -35.54 10.78
N GLY A 4 -18.74 -35.16 11.98
CA GLY A 4 -17.89 -33.99 12.22
C GLY A 4 -16.49 -34.30 11.75
N GLY A 5 -16.21 -34.09 10.47
CA GLY A 5 -14.84 -34.09 9.97
C GLY A 5 -14.02 -33.08 10.77
N ALA A 6 -12.96 -33.53 11.44
CA ALA A 6 -12.06 -32.66 12.16
C ALA A 6 -11.55 -31.57 11.20
N ARG A 7 -11.93 -30.31 11.45
CA ARG A 7 -11.50 -29.16 10.63
C ARG A 7 -9.99 -29.05 10.82
N MET A 8 -9.23 -29.28 9.77
CA MET A 8 -7.77 -29.11 9.84
C MET A 8 -7.45 -27.67 10.23
N ALA A 9 -6.48 -27.49 11.13
CA ALA A 9 -6.01 -26.15 11.47
C ALA A 9 -5.44 -25.46 10.22
N PRO A 10 -5.63 -24.14 10.07
CA PRO A 10 -5.11 -23.41 8.92
C PRO A 10 -3.58 -23.48 8.88
N ILE A 11 -3.02 -23.54 7.68
CA ILE A 11 -1.57 -23.37 7.51
C ILE A 11 -1.18 -21.96 7.91
N ARG A 12 -0.03 -21.80 8.58
CA ARG A 12 0.44 -20.49 9.05
C ARG A 12 1.58 -19.98 8.16
N ILE A 13 1.41 -18.76 7.64
CA ILE A 13 2.38 -18.08 6.78
C ILE A 13 3.01 -16.95 7.58
N LEU A 14 4.32 -16.95 7.70
CA LEU A 14 5.05 -15.88 8.39
C LEU A 14 5.35 -14.73 7.44
N GLN A 15 4.64 -13.62 7.59
CA GLN A 15 4.84 -12.37 6.85
C GLN A 15 5.98 -11.56 7.50
N VAL A 16 7.00 -11.17 6.74
CA VAL A 16 8.12 -10.37 7.27
C VAL A 16 8.05 -8.96 6.73
N MET A 17 7.80 -7.99 7.62
CA MET A 17 7.54 -6.59 7.33
C MET A 17 8.51 -5.68 8.10
N PRO A 18 8.80 -4.45 7.62
CA PRO A 18 9.52 -3.47 8.45
C PRO A 18 8.72 -3.09 9.69
N ALA A 19 7.45 -2.77 9.51
CA ALA A 19 6.43 -2.41 10.50
C ALA A 19 5.05 -2.55 9.82
N MET A 20 3.95 -2.50 10.56
CA MET A 20 2.59 -2.53 10.00
C MET A 20 1.87 -1.20 10.23
N ASP A 21 2.48 -0.11 9.78
CA ASP A 21 1.88 1.23 9.76
C ASP A 21 0.98 1.40 8.51
N ALA A 22 0.30 2.55 8.37
CA ALA A 22 -0.57 2.84 7.22
C ALA A 22 0.25 3.22 5.97
N GLY A 23 0.92 2.26 5.35
CA GLY A 23 1.68 2.40 4.10
C GLY A 23 1.10 1.53 2.98
N GLY A 24 1.52 1.75 1.74
CA GLY A 24 0.97 1.03 0.57
C GLY A 24 1.22 -0.48 0.59
N MET A 25 2.42 -0.91 0.99
CA MET A 25 2.78 -2.32 1.11
C MET A 25 2.01 -2.99 2.25
N GLU A 26 1.93 -2.34 3.40
CA GLU A 26 1.22 -2.80 4.57
C GLU A 26 -0.29 -2.90 4.31
N THR A 27 -0.85 -1.90 3.63
CA THR A 27 -2.25 -1.89 3.19
C THR A 27 -2.54 -3.06 2.24
N PHE A 28 -1.65 -3.33 1.28
CA PHE A 28 -1.81 -4.50 0.40
C PHE A 28 -1.84 -5.82 1.19
N VAL A 29 -0.88 -6.03 2.10
CA VAL A 29 -0.84 -7.27 2.90
C VAL A 29 -2.10 -7.41 3.76
N MET A 30 -2.59 -6.32 4.36
CA MET A 30 -3.82 -6.34 5.14
C MET A 30 -5.06 -6.56 4.27
N ASN A 31 -5.12 -5.99 3.07
CA ASN A 31 -6.20 -6.23 2.13
C ASN A 31 -6.28 -7.72 1.76
N VAL A 32 -5.14 -8.34 1.45
CA VAL A 32 -5.07 -9.79 1.23
C VAL A 32 -5.49 -10.57 2.47
N TYR A 33 -5.04 -10.16 3.67
CA TYR A 33 -5.36 -10.85 4.92
C TYR A 33 -6.84 -10.79 5.30
N ARG A 34 -7.53 -9.70 4.95
CA ARG A 34 -8.99 -9.59 5.09
C ARG A 34 -9.74 -10.50 4.12
N ALA A 35 -9.23 -10.63 2.88
CA ALA A 35 -9.89 -11.33 1.78
C ALA A 35 -9.60 -12.84 1.73
N ILE A 36 -8.47 -13.31 2.29
CA ILE A 36 -8.08 -14.71 2.26
C ILE A 36 -8.98 -15.57 3.18
N ASP A 37 -9.20 -16.83 2.82
CA ASP A 37 -9.92 -17.79 3.64
C ASP A 37 -9.05 -18.20 4.86
N ARG A 38 -9.29 -17.54 6.01
CA ARG A 38 -8.52 -17.75 7.25
C ARG A 38 -8.75 -19.11 7.91
N ASP A 39 -9.74 -19.85 7.48
CA ASP A 39 -9.91 -21.26 7.90
C ASP A 39 -8.91 -22.20 7.20
N LYS A 40 -8.31 -21.74 6.09
CA LYS A 40 -7.30 -22.50 5.33
C LYS A 40 -5.89 -21.93 5.49
N VAL A 41 -5.76 -20.61 5.49
CA VAL A 41 -4.47 -19.90 5.51
C VAL A 41 -4.53 -18.77 6.53
N GLN A 42 -3.64 -18.78 7.50
CA GLN A 42 -3.53 -17.78 8.55
C GLN A 42 -2.19 -17.04 8.43
N PHE A 43 -2.19 -15.72 8.66
CA PHE A 43 -0.98 -14.92 8.65
C PHE A 43 -0.49 -14.61 10.06
N ASP A 44 0.84 -14.70 10.24
CA ASP A 44 1.56 -14.16 11.38
C ASP A 44 2.62 -13.19 10.90
N PHE A 45 3.06 -12.29 11.76
CA PHE A 45 3.86 -11.14 11.34
C PHE A 45 5.15 -11.01 12.14
N VAL A 46 6.25 -10.74 11.46
CA VAL A 46 7.53 -10.30 12.05
C VAL A 46 7.74 -8.85 11.71
N TYR A 47 8.00 -8.01 12.73
CA TYR A 47 8.39 -6.60 12.58
C TYR A 47 9.85 -6.39 12.98
N HIS A 48 10.45 -5.34 12.42
CA HIS A 48 11.82 -4.92 12.74
C HIS A 48 11.89 -3.73 13.74
N TYR A 49 10.74 -3.38 14.33
CA TYR A 49 10.58 -2.35 15.38
C TYR A 49 9.72 -2.88 16.51
N ASP A 50 10.05 -2.50 17.75
CA ASP A 50 9.18 -2.71 18.91
C ASP A 50 8.44 -1.43 19.27
N LYS A 51 7.47 -1.10 18.43
CA LYS A 51 6.53 0.01 18.66
C LYS A 51 5.11 -0.45 18.33
N PRO A 52 4.07 0.20 18.88
CA PRO A 52 2.72 0.01 18.39
C PRO A 52 2.64 0.41 16.90
N CYS A 53 1.96 -0.40 16.10
CA CYS A 53 1.72 -0.14 14.69
C CYS A 53 0.22 -0.02 14.42
N PHE A 54 -0.13 0.68 13.35
CA PHE A 54 -1.51 0.99 12.98
C PHE A 54 -2.39 -0.26 12.87
N TYR A 55 -1.88 -1.35 12.30
CA TYR A 55 -2.63 -2.59 12.08
C TYR A 55 -2.54 -3.62 13.21
N ASP A 56 -1.81 -3.36 14.32
CA ASP A 56 -1.58 -4.35 15.39
C ASP A 56 -2.89 -4.91 15.97
N TYR A 57 -3.87 -4.05 16.22
CA TYR A 57 -5.15 -4.47 16.78
C TYR A 57 -5.92 -5.38 15.80
N GLU A 58 -5.98 -4.97 14.54
CA GLU A 58 -6.72 -5.70 13.51
C GLU A 58 -6.07 -7.07 13.21
N ILE A 59 -4.74 -7.13 13.13
CA ILE A 59 -4.00 -8.40 12.94
C ILE A 59 -4.38 -9.40 14.03
N ARG A 60 -4.37 -8.97 15.30
CA ARG A 60 -4.76 -9.85 16.42
C ARG A 60 -6.23 -10.24 16.37
N ALA A 61 -7.12 -9.31 16.03
CA ALA A 61 -8.55 -9.58 15.90
C ALA A 61 -8.85 -10.59 14.78
N LEU A 62 -8.03 -10.62 13.72
CA LEU A 62 -8.10 -11.61 12.65
C LEU A 62 -7.40 -12.96 12.98
N GLY A 63 -6.81 -13.10 14.18
CA GLY A 63 -6.16 -14.32 14.67
C GLY A 63 -4.66 -14.43 14.37
N GLY A 64 -4.03 -13.36 13.85
CA GLY A 64 -2.60 -13.29 13.59
C GLY A 64 -1.76 -13.02 14.84
N GLN A 65 -0.57 -13.60 14.89
CA GLN A 65 0.44 -13.32 15.90
C GLN A 65 1.44 -12.29 15.41
N ILE A 66 2.07 -11.55 16.34
CA ILE A 66 3.03 -10.51 16.02
C ILE A 66 4.31 -10.74 16.83
N TYR A 67 5.42 -10.91 16.12
CA TYR A 67 6.76 -11.04 16.68
C TYR A 67 7.57 -9.78 16.37
N LYS A 68 8.10 -9.12 17.40
CA LYS A 68 8.84 -7.86 17.26
C LYS A 68 10.35 -8.11 17.45
N LEU A 69 11.11 -7.87 16.37
CA LEU A 69 12.56 -7.97 16.36
C LEU A 69 13.17 -6.56 16.27
N THR A 70 14.00 -6.18 17.22
CA THR A 70 14.34 -4.76 17.49
C THR A 70 15.53 -4.21 16.70
N VAL A 71 15.95 -4.88 15.61
CA VAL A 71 17.19 -4.55 14.89
C VAL A 71 17.28 -3.08 14.42
N ARG A 72 16.14 -2.46 14.12
CA ARG A 72 16.11 -1.05 13.67
C ARG A 72 16.10 -0.03 14.81
N GLN A 73 15.89 -0.46 16.05
CA GLN A 73 15.93 0.41 17.22
C GLN A 73 17.31 0.40 17.89
N ASP A 74 17.90 -0.78 18.06
CA ASP A 74 19.14 -0.97 18.81
C ASP A 74 20.36 -1.18 17.91
N ASN A 75 20.20 -1.25 16.57
CA ASN A 75 21.25 -1.51 15.58
C ASN A 75 22.13 -2.73 15.92
N ASN A 76 21.57 -3.71 16.63
CA ASN A 76 22.27 -4.88 17.12
C ASN A 76 22.03 -6.08 16.22
N LEU A 77 22.84 -6.21 15.15
CA LEU A 77 22.74 -7.32 14.21
C LEU A 77 22.95 -8.71 14.85
N PRO A 78 23.93 -8.94 15.74
CA PRO A 78 24.07 -10.23 16.42
C PRO A 78 22.81 -10.64 17.20
N ARG A 79 22.20 -9.70 17.93
CA ARG A 79 20.95 -9.93 18.66
C ARG A 79 19.81 -10.31 17.71
N TYR A 80 19.68 -9.58 16.59
CA TYR A 80 18.67 -9.86 15.58
C TYR A 80 18.83 -11.27 14.97
N LEU A 81 20.05 -11.66 14.62
CA LEU A 81 20.33 -13.00 14.11
C LEU A 81 19.98 -14.09 15.12
N HIS A 82 20.26 -13.85 16.40
CA HIS A 82 19.89 -14.77 17.48
C HIS A 82 18.35 -14.84 17.64
N GLN A 83 17.64 -13.70 17.59
CA GLN A 83 16.19 -13.64 17.66
C GLN A 83 15.53 -14.38 16.49
N LEU A 84 16.05 -14.24 15.27
CA LEU A 84 15.59 -14.98 14.09
C LEU A 84 15.79 -16.49 14.25
N ASP A 85 16.97 -16.89 14.71
CA ASP A 85 17.31 -18.30 14.89
C ASP A 85 16.42 -18.94 15.95
N ARG A 86 16.15 -18.24 17.04
CA ARG A 86 15.23 -18.63 18.09
C ARG A 86 13.78 -18.73 17.58
N LEU A 87 13.30 -17.72 16.83
CA LEU A 87 11.96 -17.72 16.27
C LEU A 87 11.70 -18.97 15.44
N PHE A 88 12.59 -19.32 14.51
CA PHE A 88 12.42 -20.51 13.67
C PHE A 88 12.68 -21.82 14.41
N ALA A 89 13.40 -21.81 15.52
CA ALA A 89 13.58 -22.98 16.37
C ALA A 89 12.34 -23.27 17.23
N GLU A 90 11.70 -22.24 17.76
CA GLU A 90 10.51 -22.34 18.62
C GLU A 90 9.22 -22.53 17.81
N HIS A 91 9.23 -22.20 16.51
CA HIS A 91 8.06 -22.22 15.62
C HIS A 91 8.32 -23.06 14.35
N PRO A 92 8.48 -24.39 14.47
CA PRO A 92 8.71 -25.28 13.32
C PRO A 92 7.49 -25.40 12.38
N GLU A 93 6.32 -24.91 12.82
CA GLU A 93 5.11 -24.80 12.00
C GLU A 93 5.25 -23.81 10.85
N TYR A 94 6.17 -22.82 10.93
CA TYR A 94 6.40 -21.88 9.83
C TYR A 94 7.21 -22.54 8.70
N ARG A 95 6.51 -23.25 7.82
CA ARG A 95 7.12 -23.85 6.61
C ARG A 95 7.16 -22.91 5.43
N ILE A 96 6.46 -21.76 5.50
CA ILE A 96 6.41 -20.71 4.47
C ILE A 96 6.70 -19.36 5.11
N VAL A 97 7.74 -18.68 4.63
CA VAL A 97 8.07 -17.30 4.99
C VAL A 97 7.86 -16.43 3.76
N HIS A 98 7.09 -15.37 3.89
CA HIS A 98 6.83 -14.39 2.84
C HIS A 98 7.35 -13.02 3.25
N GLY A 99 8.45 -12.61 2.65
CA GLY A 99 9.14 -11.37 2.98
C GLY A 99 8.82 -10.24 2.00
N HIS A 100 8.40 -9.10 2.55
CA HIS A 100 8.08 -7.88 1.80
C HIS A 100 9.17 -6.81 1.91
N TYR A 101 10.24 -7.10 2.64
CA TYR A 101 11.32 -6.19 2.92
C TYR A 101 12.66 -6.74 2.44
N SER A 102 13.24 -6.14 1.39
CA SER A 102 14.48 -6.59 0.76
C SER A 102 15.75 -6.31 1.58
N GLY A 103 15.83 -5.16 2.27
CA GLY A 103 17.05 -4.71 2.95
C GLY A 103 17.58 -5.70 4.00
N PHE A 104 16.70 -6.25 4.86
CA PHE A 104 17.05 -7.29 5.82
C PHE A 104 16.74 -8.71 5.32
N GLY A 105 16.25 -8.84 4.10
CA GLY A 105 15.82 -10.11 3.52
C GLY A 105 16.92 -11.17 3.45
N MET A 106 18.15 -10.77 3.22
CA MET A 106 19.29 -11.69 3.24
C MET A 106 19.50 -12.38 4.60
N PHE A 107 19.13 -11.71 5.70
CA PHE A 107 19.32 -12.26 7.04
C PHE A 107 18.21 -13.22 7.43
N TYR A 108 16.93 -12.81 7.30
CA TYR A 108 15.82 -13.67 7.70
C TYR A 108 15.65 -14.87 6.77
N ASN A 109 15.91 -14.73 5.46
CA ASN A 109 15.87 -15.87 4.54
C ASN A 109 17.02 -16.85 4.78
N ALA A 110 18.24 -16.35 5.09
CA ALA A 110 19.35 -17.21 5.47
C ALA A 110 19.09 -17.95 6.79
N ALA A 111 18.48 -17.30 7.79
CA ALA A 111 18.07 -17.94 9.05
C ALA A 111 17.00 -19.01 8.79
N ALA A 112 15.94 -18.68 8.06
CA ALA A 112 14.88 -19.60 7.67
C ALA A 112 15.45 -20.83 6.93
N ARG A 113 16.36 -20.62 5.96
CA ARG A 113 17.04 -21.73 5.24
C ARG A 113 17.84 -22.63 6.18
N ARG A 114 18.63 -22.05 7.11
CA ARG A 114 19.44 -22.84 8.07
C ARG A 114 18.55 -23.68 8.99
N ARG A 115 17.36 -23.19 9.33
CA ARG A 115 16.37 -23.88 10.18
C ARG A 115 15.43 -24.78 9.37
N GLY A 116 15.68 -25.00 8.09
CA GLY A 116 14.95 -25.95 7.28
C GLY A 116 13.58 -25.49 6.80
N VAL A 117 13.29 -24.16 6.85
CA VAL A 117 12.05 -23.61 6.26
C VAL A 117 12.11 -23.80 4.74
N PRO A 118 11.21 -24.64 4.16
CA PRO A 118 11.37 -25.06 2.76
C PRO A 118 10.96 -23.99 1.76
N VAL A 119 9.97 -23.12 2.07
CA VAL A 119 9.44 -22.10 1.16
C VAL A 119 9.78 -20.71 1.68
N ARG A 120 10.55 -19.96 0.89
CA ARG A 120 11.01 -18.60 1.22
C ARG A 120 10.72 -17.69 0.04
N ILE A 121 9.73 -16.82 0.23
CA ILE A 121 9.17 -15.96 -0.80
C ILE A 121 9.71 -14.54 -0.62
N GLY A 122 10.14 -13.91 -1.71
CA GLY A 122 10.41 -12.48 -1.75
C GLY A 122 9.35 -11.76 -2.56
N HIS A 123 8.82 -10.64 -2.04
CA HIS A 123 7.85 -9.82 -2.72
C HIS A 123 8.37 -8.39 -2.89
N SER A 124 8.51 -7.94 -4.14
CA SER A 124 8.99 -6.60 -4.47
C SER A 124 7.82 -5.61 -4.57
N HIS A 125 7.92 -4.49 -3.84
CA HIS A 125 6.92 -3.41 -3.84
C HIS A 125 7.45 -2.06 -4.34
N ASN A 126 8.78 -1.94 -4.56
CA ASN A 126 9.43 -0.70 -4.98
C ASN A 126 9.99 -0.83 -6.40
N THR A 127 10.01 0.29 -7.14
CA THR A 127 10.57 0.36 -8.50
C THR A 127 11.94 1.05 -8.54
N ALA A 128 12.42 1.58 -7.41
CA ALA A 128 13.73 2.21 -7.27
C ALA A 128 14.24 2.10 -5.83
N TYR A 129 15.56 2.18 -5.66
CA TYR A 129 16.19 2.38 -4.37
C TYR A 129 16.27 3.87 -4.05
N GLU A 130 16.26 4.21 -2.76
CA GLU A 130 16.48 5.59 -2.31
C GLU A 130 17.81 6.17 -2.88
N PRO A 131 17.84 7.43 -3.35
CA PRO A 131 19.03 8.03 -3.94
C PRO A 131 20.05 8.49 -2.89
N ASN A 132 20.25 7.69 -1.83
CA ASN A 132 21.15 8.00 -0.71
C ASN A 132 22.03 6.78 -0.37
N LEU A 133 22.86 6.91 0.68
CA LEU A 133 23.77 5.84 1.14
C LEU A 133 23.00 4.58 1.57
N VAL A 134 21.82 4.75 2.19
CA VAL A 134 20.97 3.65 2.64
C VAL A 134 20.47 2.86 1.42
N GLY A 135 20.00 3.53 0.38
CA GLY A 135 19.56 2.86 -0.84
C GLY A 135 20.69 2.15 -1.60
N LYS A 136 21.92 2.69 -1.55
CA LYS A 136 23.10 1.97 -2.09
C LYS A 136 23.40 0.70 -1.32
N LEU A 137 23.30 0.74 0.00
CA LEU A 137 23.46 -0.42 0.87
C LEU A 137 22.34 -1.44 0.65
N ASP A 138 21.09 -0.99 0.59
CA ASP A 138 19.94 -1.85 0.29
C ASP A 138 20.11 -2.57 -1.06
N LYS A 139 20.60 -1.88 -2.10
CA LYS A 139 20.91 -2.48 -3.40
C LYS A 139 21.97 -3.59 -3.28
N LEU A 140 23.03 -3.36 -2.51
CA LEU A 140 24.08 -4.36 -2.28
C LEU A 140 23.53 -5.56 -1.50
N MET A 141 22.71 -5.33 -0.49
CA MET A 141 22.09 -6.39 0.33
C MET A 141 21.05 -7.17 -0.49
N SER A 142 20.31 -6.52 -1.37
CA SER A 142 19.31 -7.14 -2.25
C SER A 142 19.93 -8.10 -3.24
N ALA A 143 21.16 -7.90 -3.69
CA ALA A 143 21.87 -8.87 -4.53
C ALA A 143 22.04 -10.24 -3.85
N ARG A 144 22.17 -10.26 -2.50
CA ARG A 144 22.24 -11.50 -1.70
C ARG A 144 20.86 -12.03 -1.32
N PHE A 145 19.82 -11.18 -1.29
CA PHE A 145 18.45 -11.55 -0.98
C PHE A 145 17.93 -12.66 -1.90
N ASN A 146 18.18 -12.56 -3.21
CA ASN A 146 17.74 -13.51 -4.21
C ASN A 146 18.28 -14.94 -4.04
N ARG A 147 19.45 -15.08 -3.40
CA ARG A 147 20.15 -16.36 -3.28
C ARG A 147 19.38 -17.40 -2.46
N ASP A 148 18.68 -16.96 -1.43
CA ASP A 148 18.01 -17.85 -0.48
C ASP A 148 16.49 -17.96 -0.73
N LEU A 149 15.98 -17.27 -1.77
CA LEU A 149 14.57 -17.34 -2.17
C LEU A 149 14.27 -18.61 -2.97
N THR A 150 13.10 -19.19 -2.70
CA THR A 150 12.53 -20.27 -3.54
C THR A 150 11.55 -19.72 -4.55
N ASP A 151 10.81 -18.66 -4.20
CA ASP A 151 9.75 -18.08 -5.00
C ASP A 151 9.81 -16.55 -4.96
N ARG A 152 9.29 -15.88 -6.02
CA ARG A 152 9.38 -14.42 -6.18
C ARG A 152 8.08 -13.85 -6.69
N PHE A 153 7.59 -12.79 -6.02
CA PHE A 153 6.47 -11.97 -6.44
C PHE A 153 6.87 -10.51 -6.57
N ALA A 154 6.16 -9.77 -7.40
CA ALA A 154 6.34 -8.33 -7.52
C ALA A 154 5.02 -7.64 -7.82
N CYS A 155 4.80 -6.45 -7.27
CA CYS A 155 3.59 -5.67 -7.53
C CYS A 155 3.49 -5.15 -8.98
N SER A 156 4.62 -5.10 -9.71
CA SER A 156 4.69 -4.75 -11.12
C SER A 156 5.92 -5.39 -11.77
N ARG A 157 5.96 -5.43 -13.10
CA ARG A 157 7.14 -5.92 -13.85
C ARG A 157 8.39 -5.11 -13.49
N LYS A 158 8.29 -3.79 -13.45
CA LYS A 158 9.40 -2.88 -13.10
C LYS A 158 9.94 -3.12 -11.68
N ALA A 159 9.04 -3.36 -10.71
CA ALA A 159 9.43 -3.71 -9.34
C ALA A 159 10.14 -5.07 -9.27
N GLY A 160 9.69 -6.03 -10.05
CA GLY A 160 10.33 -7.34 -10.13
C GLY A 160 11.71 -7.29 -10.78
N GLU A 161 11.84 -6.60 -11.90
CA GLU A 161 13.12 -6.39 -12.58
C GLU A 161 14.14 -5.66 -11.71
N MET A 162 13.68 -4.64 -10.96
CA MET A 162 14.51 -3.88 -10.02
C MET A 162 15.13 -4.77 -8.93
N LEU A 163 14.32 -5.64 -8.31
CA LEU A 163 14.77 -6.46 -7.16
C LEU A 163 15.38 -7.79 -7.58
N PHE A 164 14.82 -8.45 -8.59
CA PHE A 164 15.15 -9.82 -8.96
C PHE A 164 16.01 -9.92 -10.22
N GLY A 165 16.18 -8.81 -10.95
CA GLY A 165 16.93 -8.79 -12.21
C GLY A 165 16.32 -9.75 -13.24
N ALA A 166 17.14 -10.64 -13.81
CA ALA A 166 16.71 -11.62 -14.79
C ALA A 166 16.06 -12.89 -14.18
N SER A 167 15.99 -13.01 -12.84
CA SER A 167 15.36 -14.16 -12.21
C SER A 167 13.85 -14.16 -12.46
N PRO A 168 13.21 -15.30 -12.74
CA PRO A 168 11.77 -15.36 -12.98
C PRO A 168 11.00 -14.98 -11.72
N PHE A 169 9.90 -14.23 -11.90
CA PHE A 169 8.98 -13.81 -10.85
C PHE A 169 7.55 -13.74 -11.38
N THR A 170 6.59 -13.84 -10.46
CA THR A 170 5.17 -13.64 -10.74
C THR A 170 4.77 -12.19 -10.44
N VAL A 171 4.11 -11.53 -11.39
CA VAL A 171 3.51 -10.21 -11.14
C VAL A 171 2.18 -10.41 -10.42
N LEU A 172 2.04 -9.79 -9.26
CA LEU A 172 0.83 -9.75 -8.46
C LEU A 172 0.54 -8.30 -8.10
N PRO A 173 -0.35 -7.61 -8.81
CA PRO A 173 -0.66 -6.21 -8.54
C PRO A 173 -1.18 -5.99 -7.11
N ASN A 174 -0.92 -4.80 -6.56
CA ASN A 174 -1.45 -4.40 -5.25
C ASN A 174 -2.96 -4.15 -5.37
N GLY A 175 -3.75 -5.21 -5.23
CA GLY A 175 -5.19 -5.16 -5.33
C GLY A 175 -5.85 -4.43 -4.16
N VAL A 176 -7.02 -3.83 -4.44
CA VAL A 176 -7.90 -3.20 -3.47
C VAL A 176 -9.27 -3.89 -3.49
N ASP A 177 -10.09 -3.69 -2.47
CA ASP A 177 -11.49 -4.15 -2.50
C ASP A 177 -12.29 -3.30 -3.48
N THR A 178 -12.27 -3.70 -4.76
CA THR A 178 -12.96 -2.95 -5.83
C THR A 178 -14.46 -2.81 -5.58
N GLY A 179 -15.08 -3.74 -4.88
CA GLY A 179 -16.49 -3.67 -4.49
C GLY A 179 -16.76 -2.58 -3.46
N ALA A 180 -15.87 -2.46 -2.45
CA ALA A 180 -15.99 -1.41 -1.42
C ALA A 180 -15.74 -0.01 -1.98
N PHE A 181 -14.75 0.14 -2.89
CA PHE A 181 -14.45 1.44 -3.51
C PHE A 181 -15.47 1.84 -4.58
N ALA A 182 -16.05 0.90 -5.34
CA ALA A 182 -17.05 1.20 -6.36
C ALA A 182 -18.46 1.43 -5.80
N ARG A 183 -18.70 1.08 -4.52
CA ARG A 183 -20.01 1.28 -3.89
C ARG A 183 -20.31 2.77 -3.79
N HIS A 184 -21.33 3.23 -4.51
CA HIS A 184 -21.78 4.61 -4.45
C HIS A 184 -23.01 4.70 -3.54
N ASP A 185 -22.86 5.42 -2.43
CA ASP A 185 -23.93 5.71 -1.47
C ASP A 185 -24.08 7.23 -1.35
N PRO A 186 -25.10 7.82 -2.02
CA PRO A 186 -25.30 9.27 -2.03
C PRO A 186 -25.60 9.86 -0.64
N GLU A 187 -26.31 9.14 0.22
CA GLU A 187 -26.64 9.60 1.57
C GLU A 187 -25.38 9.64 2.46
N ALA A 188 -24.60 8.55 2.46
CA ALA A 188 -23.34 8.51 3.18
C ALA A 188 -22.35 9.56 2.67
N ARG A 189 -22.31 9.81 1.34
CA ARG A 189 -21.52 10.88 0.74
C ARG A 189 -21.94 12.26 1.26
N ALA A 190 -23.25 12.57 1.22
CA ALA A 190 -23.79 13.86 1.66
C ALA A 190 -23.50 14.08 3.14
N HIS A 191 -23.75 13.08 3.99
CA HIS A 191 -23.49 13.15 5.44
C HIS A 191 -22.00 13.38 5.76
N LEU A 192 -21.08 12.67 5.06
CA LEU A 192 -19.66 12.90 5.28
C LEU A 192 -19.21 14.30 4.81
N ARG A 193 -19.72 14.80 3.69
CA ARG A 193 -19.42 16.15 3.22
C ARG A 193 -19.90 17.22 4.20
N GLU A 194 -21.12 17.07 4.74
CA GLU A 194 -21.64 17.94 5.80
C GLU A 194 -20.73 17.92 7.03
N HIS A 195 -20.33 16.73 7.51
CA HIS A 195 -19.42 16.58 8.64
C HIS A 195 -18.05 17.24 8.40
N LEU A 196 -17.58 17.23 7.16
CA LEU A 196 -16.33 17.89 6.74
C LEU A 196 -16.51 19.40 6.50
N GLY A 197 -17.72 19.92 6.59
CA GLY A 197 -18.05 21.32 6.31
C GLY A 197 -17.92 21.66 4.82
N VAL A 198 -18.22 20.72 3.94
CA VAL A 198 -18.19 20.88 2.47
C VAL A 198 -19.61 21.06 1.96
N ALA A 199 -19.91 22.19 1.36
CA ALA A 199 -21.23 22.50 0.81
C ALA A 199 -21.52 21.64 -0.46
N GLU A 200 -22.80 21.56 -0.84
CA GLU A 200 -23.22 20.72 -1.96
C GLU A 200 -22.63 21.19 -3.30
N ASP A 201 -22.51 22.50 -3.48
CA ASP A 201 -21.97 23.16 -4.68
C ASP A 201 -20.43 23.29 -4.67
N GLU A 202 -19.75 22.93 -3.58
CA GLU A 202 -18.30 22.93 -3.51
C GLU A 202 -17.73 21.67 -4.16
N ILE A 203 -16.55 21.81 -4.77
CA ILE A 203 -15.77 20.72 -5.37
C ILE A 203 -14.75 20.22 -4.35
N LEU A 204 -14.80 18.94 -3.98
CA LEU A 204 -13.86 18.34 -3.04
C LEU A 204 -12.74 17.60 -3.77
N LEU A 205 -11.59 18.26 -3.90
CA LEU A 205 -10.35 17.63 -4.38
C LEU A 205 -9.72 16.84 -3.25
N GLY A 206 -9.25 15.61 -3.50
CA GLY A 206 -8.70 14.75 -2.47
C GLY A 206 -7.27 14.31 -2.71
N HIS A 207 -6.54 14.08 -1.62
CA HIS A 207 -5.24 13.43 -1.62
C HIS A 207 -5.14 12.49 -0.40
N VAL A 208 -4.58 11.32 -0.63
CA VAL A 208 -4.32 10.33 0.42
C VAL A 208 -2.84 9.98 0.39
N GLY A 209 -2.14 10.21 1.51
CA GLY A 209 -0.73 9.89 1.56
C GLY A 209 -0.03 10.37 2.84
N ARG A 210 1.12 9.75 3.12
CA ARG A 210 1.98 10.17 4.22
C ARG A 210 2.54 11.56 3.96
N PHE A 211 2.54 12.46 4.94
CA PHE A 211 3.18 13.77 4.83
C PHE A 211 4.71 13.61 4.81
N SER A 212 5.24 13.36 3.62
CA SER A 212 6.67 13.11 3.35
C SER A 212 7.08 13.82 2.05
N ALA A 213 8.39 13.98 1.83
CA ALA A 213 8.91 14.59 0.62
C ALA A 213 8.41 13.89 -0.66
N GLN A 214 8.34 12.55 -0.65
CA GLN A 214 7.86 11.73 -1.77
C GLN A 214 6.48 12.16 -2.26
N LYS A 215 5.52 12.41 -1.35
CA LYS A 215 4.12 12.75 -1.67
C LYS A 215 3.92 14.21 -2.08
N ASN A 216 4.93 15.07 -1.86
CA ASN A 216 4.99 16.45 -2.37
C ASN A 216 3.79 17.32 -1.99
N HIS A 217 3.39 17.32 -0.72
CA HIS A 217 2.27 18.14 -0.24
C HIS A 217 2.49 19.63 -0.49
N ALA A 218 3.75 20.11 -0.49
CA ALA A 218 4.05 21.48 -0.82
C ALA A 218 3.71 21.84 -2.29
N GLY A 219 4.02 20.95 -3.23
CA GLY A 219 3.59 21.07 -4.63
C GLY A 219 2.07 21.00 -4.76
N LEU A 220 1.42 20.08 -4.03
CA LEU A 220 -0.04 19.96 -4.02
C LEU A 220 -0.74 21.24 -3.58
N LEU A 221 -0.25 21.90 -2.51
CA LEU A 221 -0.81 23.17 -2.07
C LEU A 221 -0.64 24.30 -3.07
N ARG A 222 0.49 24.38 -3.78
CA ARG A 222 0.68 25.37 -4.85
C ARG A 222 -0.25 25.11 -6.04
N ILE A 223 -0.41 23.84 -6.44
CA ILE A 223 -1.38 23.41 -7.45
C ILE A 223 -2.79 23.82 -7.03
N PHE A 224 -3.15 23.56 -5.78
CA PHE A 224 -4.48 23.90 -5.24
C PHE A 224 -4.71 25.43 -5.22
N ALA A 225 -3.72 26.21 -4.78
CA ALA A 225 -3.80 27.67 -4.81
C ALA A 225 -4.02 28.24 -6.22
N ALA A 226 -3.32 27.67 -7.23
CA ALA A 226 -3.52 28.03 -8.63
C ALA A 226 -4.89 27.59 -9.16
N ALA A 227 -5.37 26.40 -8.74
CA ALA A 227 -6.69 25.88 -9.11
C ALA A 227 -7.84 26.74 -8.56
N LEU A 228 -7.72 27.30 -7.35
CA LEU A 228 -8.71 28.17 -6.74
C LEU A 228 -8.96 29.46 -7.55
N GLN A 229 -7.98 29.96 -8.32
CA GLN A 229 -8.18 31.11 -9.22
C GLN A 229 -9.16 30.82 -10.36
N ARG A 230 -9.34 29.52 -10.70
CA ARG A 230 -10.20 29.08 -11.80
C ARG A 230 -11.47 28.35 -11.29
N ARG A 231 -11.39 27.75 -10.11
CA ARG A 231 -12.50 27.07 -9.40
C ARG A 231 -12.56 27.54 -7.94
N PRO A 232 -13.10 28.74 -7.67
CA PRO A 232 -13.09 29.35 -6.33
C PRO A 232 -13.93 28.58 -5.29
N ASN A 233 -14.82 27.70 -5.73
CA ASN A 233 -15.62 26.81 -4.89
C ASN A 233 -14.93 25.49 -4.59
N ALA A 234 -13.62 25.32 -4.89
CA ALA A 234 -12.92 24.07 -4.56
C ALA A 234 -12.45 24.04 -3.09
N ARG A 235 -12.42 22.85 -2.52
CA ARG A 235 -11.80 22.53 -1.24
C ARG A 235 -10.81 21.37 -1.44
N LEU A 236 -9.81 21.30 -0.57
CA LEU A 236 -8.79 20.22 -0.60
C LEU A 236 -8.89 19.38 0.66
N LEU A 237 -9.07 18.08 0.51
CA LEU A 237 -9.09 17.10 1.58
C LEU A 237 -7.78 16.32 1.60
N LEU A 238 -7.07 16.34 2.73
CA LEU A 238 -5.81 15.65 2.95
C LEU A 238 -5.99 14.55 4.00
N LEU A 239 -5.80 13.28 3.59
CA LEU A 239 -5.79 12.14 4.49
C LEU A 239 -4.37 11.62 4.67
N GLY A 240 -3.98 11.38 5.91
CA GLY A 240 -2.69 10.85 6.29
C GLY A 240 -2.07 11.59 7.45
N GLN A 241 -0.85 11.22 7.80
CA GLN A 241 0.00 11.88 8.79
C GLN A 241 1.47 11.71 8.39
N GLY A 242 2.36 12.51 8.95
CA GLY A 242 3.79 12.37 8.69
C GLY A 242 4.62 13.56 9.15
N PRO A 243 5.95 13.46 9.04
CA PRO A 243 6.87 14.47 9.59
C PRO A 243 6.69 15.87 8.99
N LEU A 244 6.18 15.99 7.75
CA LEU A 244 6.00 17.28 7.07
C LEU A 244 4.60 17.88 7.23
N GLU A 245 3.74 17.36 8.13
CA GLU A 245 2.39 17.88 8.31
C GLU A 245 2.39 19.31 8.85
N ALA A 246 3.23 19.63 9.85
CA ALA A 246 3.31 20.96 10.42
C ALA A 246 3.76 22.00 9.37
N GLU A 247 4.76 21.67 8.56
CA GLU A 247 5.25 22.51 7.46
C GLU A 247 4.18 22.69 6.38
N THR A 248 3.40 21.64 6.08
CA THR A 248 2.30 21.71 5.12
C THR A 248 1.20 22.66 5.61
N ARG A 249 0.84 22.62 6.89
CA ARG A 249 -0.14 23.54 7.50
C ARG A 249 0.34 25.00 7.46
N ALA A 250 1.62 25.23 7.77
CA ALA A 250 2.23 26.57 7.68
C ALA A 250 2.20 27.12 6.25
N LEU A 251 2.54 26.29 5.25
CA LEU A 251 2.50 26.68 3.85
C LEU A 251 1.06 26.97 3.38
N ALA A 252 0.05 26.25 3.86
CA ALA A 252 -1.35 26.54 3.54
C ALA A 252 -1.78 27.93 4.04
N GLN A 253 -1.29 28.36 5.21
CA GLN A 253 -1.49 29.70 5.73
C GLN A 253 -0.76 30.77 4.90
N GLU A 254 0.50 30.52 4.58
CA GLU A 254 1.31 31.42 3.74
C GLU A 254 0.68 31.67 2.35
N LEU A 255 0.14 30.61 1.75
CA LEU A 255 -0.55 30.68 0.45
C LEU A 255 -1.98 31.26 0.56
N GLY A 256 -2.49 31.53 1.76
CA GLY A 256 -3.83 32.06 1.98
C GLY A 256 -4.96 31.07 1.65
N VAL A 257 -4.69 29.76 1.71
CA VAL A 257 -5.68 28.71 1.37
C VAL A 257 -6.07 27.82 2.56
N ALA A 258 -5.61 28.13 3.76
CA ALA A 258 -5.77 27.28 4.95
C ALA A 258 -7.25 26.98 5.31
N ASP A 259 -8.15 27.93 5.10
CA ASP A 259 -9.60 27.81 5.33
C ASP A 259 -10.30 26.89 4.30
N ARG A 260 -9.61 26.59 3.19
CA ARG A 260 -10.08 25.71 2.13
C ARG A 260 -9.45 24.32 2.17
N VAL A 261 -8.52 24.06 3.13
CA VAL A 261 -7.82 22.76 3.27
C VAL A 261 -8.30 22.02 4.52
N ILE A 262 -8.76 20.80 4.34
CA ILE A 262 -9.24 19.92 5.39
C ILE A 262 -8.18 18.85 5.67
N PHE A 263 -7.62 18.85 6.87
CA PHE A 263 -6.68 17.82 7.35
C PHE A 263 -7.44 16.77 8.14
N ALA A 264 -7.75 15.64 7.53
CA ALA A 264 -8.58 14.60 8.13
C ALA A 264 -7.80 13.54 8.94
N GLY A 265 -6.46 13.58 8.92
CA GLY A 265 -5.62 12.59 9.62
C GLY A 265 -5.69 11.19 8.98
N VAL A 266 -5.23 10.19 9.70
CA VAL A 266 -5.29 8.78 9.25
C VAL A 266 -6.68 8.20 9.50
N ARG A 267 -7.20 7.44 8.52
CA ARG A 267 -8.52 6.81 8.59
C ARG A 267 -8.42 5.32 8.24
N THR A 268 -9.21 4.51 8.93
CA THR A 268 -9.32 3.06 8.66
C THR A 268 -10.34 2.75 7.56
N ASN A 269 -11.37 3.58 7.43
CA ASN A 269 -12.45 3.47 6.45
C ASN A 269 -12.24 4.45 5.28
N VAL A 270 -11.06 4.42 4.67
CA VAL A 270 -10.64 5.39 3.65
C VAL A 270 -11.59 5.47 2.45
N GLN A 271 -12.25 4.36 2.09
CA GLN A 271 -13.17 4.27 0.95
C GLN A 271 -14.31 5.30 1.03
N VAL A 272 -14.85 5.60 2.23
CA VAL A 272 -15.93 6.59 2.34
C VAL A 272 -15.45 8.00 2.00
N PHE A 273 -14.17 8.29 2.23
CA PHE A 273 -13.56 9.57 1.87
C PHE A 273 -13.37 9.69 0.35
N TYR A 274 -12.96 8.61 -0.33
CA TYR A 274 -12.94 8.60 -1.81
C TYR A 274 -14.35 8.81 -2.38
N HIS A 275 -15.39 8.28 -1.74
CA HIS A 275 -16.78 8.55 -2.16
C HIS A 275 -17.17 10.02 -1.97
N ALA A 276 -16.63 10.72 -0.97
CA ALA A 276 -16.89 12.14 -0.74
C ALA A 276 -16.21 13.07 -1.75
N MET A 277 -15.06 12.65 -2.31
CA MET A 277 -14.27 13.42 -3.28
C MET A 277 -14.96 13.53 -4.64
N ASP A 278 -14.58 14.57 -5.41
CA ASP A 278 -14.95 14.77 -6.82
C ASP A 278 -13.78 14.48 -7.77
N ALA A 279 -12.54 14.67 -7.31
CA ALA A 279 -11.33 14.32 -8.04
C ALA A 279 -10.20 13.95 -7.07
N PHE A 280 -9.25 13.17 -7.56
CA PHE A 280 -8.06 12.74 -6.80
C PHE A 280 -6.77 13.33 -7.38
N LEU A 281 -5.91 13.90 -6.52
CA LEU A 281 -4.65 14.52 -6.92
C LEU A 281 -3.46 13.76 -6.33
N LEU A 282 -2.49 13.42 -7.18
CA LEU A 282 -1.27 12.71 -6.75
C LEU A 282 -0.02 13.33 -7.40
N PRO A 283 0.47 14.49 -6.93
CA PRO A 283 1.68 15.14 -7.46
C PRO A 283 2.96 14.58 -6.82
N SER A 284 3.01 13.26 -6.59
CA SER A 284 4.17 12.60 -5.99
C SER A 284 5.43 12.76 -6.84
N LEU A 285 6.59 12.89 -6.19
CA LEU A 285 7.89 12.99 -6.88
C LEU A 285 8.28 11.66 -7.53
N PHE A 286 7.95 10.55 -6.91
CA PHE A 286 8.15 9.19 -7.40
C PHE A 286 7.20 8.22 -6.69
N GLU A 287 6.80 7.16 -7.40
CA GLU A 287 6.01 6.06 -6.84
C GLU A 287 6.49 4.72 -7.40
N GLY A 288 6.25 3.65 -6.64
CA GLY A 288 6.25 2.30 -7.18
C GLY A 288 4.95 2.04 -7.94
N LEU A 289 4.07 1.23 -7.34
CA LEU A 289 2.66 1.17 -7.72
C LEU A 289 1.85 1.84 -6.61
N PRO A 290 1.35 3.08 -6.81
CA PRO A 290 0.66 3.82 -5.75
C PRO A 290 -0.73 3.22 -5.49
N VAL A 291 -0.90 2.48 -4.38
CA VAL A 291 -2.18 1.87 -4.00
C VAL A 291 -3.30 2.91 -3.92
N VAL A 292 -3.01 4.11 -3.42
CA VAL A 292 -3.97 5.22 -3.35
C VAL A 292 -4.50 5.67 -4.72
N LEU A 293 -3.72 5.50 -5.79
CA LEU A 293 -4.19 5.76 -7.15
C LEU A 293 -5.07 4.60 -7.65
N VAL A 294 -4.77 3.38 -7.26
CA VAL A 294 -5.64 2.21 -7.56
C VAL A 294 -7.00 2.39 -6.85
N GLU A 295 -6.99 2.80 -5.58
CA GLU A 295 -8.19 3.10 -4.79
C GLU A 295 -9.04 4.20 -5.43
N ALA A 296 -8.43 5.32 -5.84
CA ALA A 296 -9.11 6.44 -6.47
C ALA A 296 -9.76 6.03 -7.81
N GLN A 297 -9.02 5.30 -8.64
CA GLN A 297 -9.55 4.78 -9.91
C GLN A 297 -10.68 3.77 -9.68
N ALA A 298 -10.54 2.84 -8.72
CA ALA A 298 -11.60 1.88 -8.37
C ALA A 298 -12.86 2.58 -7.84
N ALA A 299 -12.71 3.75 -7.18
CA ALA A 299 -13.83 4.60 -6.80
C ALA A 299 -14.42 5.41 -7.97
N GLY A 300 -13.89 5.27 -9.17
CA GLY A 300 -14.33 5.97 -10.37
C GLY A 300 -13.96 7.46 -10.43
N LEU A 301 -13.02 7.91 -9.59
CA LEU A 301 -12.63 9.32 -9.56
C LEU A 301 -11.76 9.69 -10.77
N PRO A 302 -11.99 10.88 -11.38
CA PRO A 302 -10.97 11.50 -12.21
C PRO A 302 -9.70 11.72 -11.39
N CYS A 303 -8.56 11.27 -11.93
CA CYS A 303 -7.27 11.29 -11.24
C CYS A 303 -6.29 12.20 -11.97
N PHE A 304 -5.71 13.16 -11.26
CA PHE A 304 -4.68 14.06 -11.76
C PHE A 304 -3.36 13.67 -11.09
N VAL A 305 -2.42 13.18 -11.87
CA VAL A 305 -1.20 12.55 -11.35
C VAL A 305 0.04 13.11 -12.00
N SER A 306 1.15 13.11 -11.27
CA SER A 306 2.45 13.50 -11.80
C SER A 306 2.87 12.58 -12.96
N ASP A 307 3.49 13.14 -14.00
CA ASP A 307 4.08 12.41 -15.13
C ASP A 307 5.31 11.58 -14.74
N THR A 308 5.81 11.71 -13.52
CA THR A 308 6.85 10.86 -12.94
C THR A 308 6.32 9.46 -12.54
N ILE A 309 4.99 9.32 -12.40
CA ILE A 309 4.34 8.05 -12.06
C ILE A 309 4.27 7.16 -13.31
N ASP A 310 4.55 5.88 -13.12
CA ASP A 310 4.49 4.89 -14.21
C ASP A 310 3.06 4.82 -14.79
N ARG A 311 2.96 4.96 -16.11
CA ARG A 311 1.67 4.91 -16.82
C ARG A 311 0.96 3.56 -16.68
N GLY A 312 1.68 2.49 -16.36
CA GLY A 312 1.10 1.19 -16.01
C GLY A 312 0.26 1.17 -14.73
N ALA A 313 0.30 2.26 -13.93
CA ALA A 313 -0.61 2.43 -12.79
C ALA A 313 -2.02 2.95 -13.19
N ALA A 314 -2.20 3.42 -14.44
CA ALA A 314 -3.49 3.85 -14.96
C ALA A 314 -4.17 2.67 -15.67
N PHE A 315 -5.28 2.20 -15.11
CA PHE A 315 -6.10 1.12 -15.67
C PHE A 315 -7.52 1.58 -16.03
N ALA A 316 -7.96 2.71 -15.49
CA ALA A 316 -9.27 3.29 -15.75
C ALA A 316 -9.17 4.56 -16.58
N ASP A 317 -10.25 4.87 -17.29
CA ASP A 317 -10.39 6.15 -17.98
C ASP A 317 -10.44 7.30 -16.96
N GLY A 318 -9.99 8.49 -17.37
CA GLY A 318 -9.98 9.70 -16.52
C GLY A 318 -8.70 9.89 -15.71
N VAL A 319 -7.60 9.21 -16.04
CA VAL A 319 -6.27 9.47 -15.44
C VAL A 319 -5.48 10.45 -16.31
N HIS A 320 -5.19 11.62 -15.75
CA HIS A 320 -4.46 12.73 -16.42
C HIS A 320 -3.05 12.83 -15.86
N PHE A 321 -2.05 12.57 -16.71
CA PHE A 321 -0.63 12.73 -16.36
C PHE A 321 -0.16 14.14 -16.66
N LEU A 322 0.34 14.84 -15.64
CA LEU A 322 0.67 16.27 -15.73
C LEU A 322 2.13 16.54 -15.30
N PRO A 323 2.81 17.50 -15.92
CA PRO A 323 4.18 17.88 -15.57
C PRO A 323 4.26 18.35 -14.11
N LEU A 324 5.16 17.78 -13.34
CA LEU A 324 5.26 18.03 -11.89
C LEU A 324 5.58 19.49 -11.54
N GLY A 325 6.34 20.19 -12.37
CA GLY A 325 6.77 21.57 -12.14
C GLY A 325 5.82 22.66 -12.70
N ASP A 326 4.73 22.27 -13.37
CA ASP A 326 3.83 23.20 -14.06
C ASP A 326 2.47 23.28 -13.34
N THR A 327 2.39 24.15 -12.32
CA THR A 327 1.15 24.38 -11.56
C THR A 327 0.01 24.93 -12.40
N ASP A 328 0.31 25.68 -13.47
CA ASP A 328 -0.70 26.24 -14.37
C ASP A 328 -1.33 25.16 -15.24
N ALA A 329 -0.56 24.18 -15.72
CA ALA A 329 -1.07 23.02 -16.44
C ALA A 329 -2.03 22.21 -15.55
N TRP A 330 -1.69 21.99 -14.27
CA TRP A 330 -2.57 21.33 -13.31
C TRP A 330 -3.87 22.11 -13.08
N ALA A 331 -3.76 23.42 -12.85
CA ALA A 331 -4.92 24.28 -12.64
C ALA A 331 -5.83 24.34 -13.88
N ALA A 332 -5.24 24.37 -15.09
CA ALA A 332 -5.99 24.34 -16.34
C ALA A 332 -6.71 22.99 -16.54
N ALA A 333 -6.01 21.88 -16.31
CA ALA A 333 -6.58 20.54 -16.41
C ALA A 333 -7.76 20.35 -15.42
N LEU A 334 -7.58 20.76 -14.15
CA LEU A 334 -8.63 20.72 -13.16
C LEU A 334 -9.84 21.61 -13.52
N ALA A 335 -9.60 22.79 -14.11
CA ALA A 335 -10.68 23.70 -14.52
C ALA A 335 -11.49 23.17 -15.70
N GLY A 336 -10.84 22.51 -16.67
CA GLY A 336 -11.48 22.00 -17.89
C GLY A 336 -12.03 20.59 -17.77
N ALA A 337 -11.74 19.86 -16.70
CA ALA A 337 -12.12 18.46 -16.59
C ALA A 337 -13.61 18.27 -16.27
N ASP A 338 -14.19 17.24 -16.89
CA ASP A 338 -15.41 16.62 -16.39
C ASP A 338 -15.05 15.82 -15.11
N LEU A 339 -15.74 16.13 -14.02
CA LEU A 339 -15.55 15.45 -12.73
C LEU A 339 -16.57 14.34 -12.50
N ALA A 340 -17.30 13.92 -13.54
CA ALA A 340 -18.17 12.77 -13.46
C ALA A 340 -17.38 11.50 -13.18
N ARG A 341 -17.93 10.64 -12.32
CA ARG A 341 -17.31 9.35 -12.00
C ARG A 341 -17.38 8.41 -13.18
N ASN A 342 -16.31 7.65 -13.39
CA ASN A 342 -16.27 6.58 -14.37
C ASN A 342 -17.15 5.38 -13.88
N PRO A 343 -18.28 5.09 -14.54
CA PRO A 343 -19.15 3.99 -14.11
C PRO A 343 -18.57 2.59 -14.38
N ALA A 344 -17.59 2.48 -15.30
CA ALA A 344 -16.91 1.23 -15.66
C ALA A 344 -15.67 0.95 -14.81
N ALA A 345 -15.33 1.81 -13.85
CA ALA A 345 -14.07 1.76 -13.10
C ALA A 345 -13.81 0.42 -12.41
N ARG A 346 -14.87 -0.18 -11.82
CA ARG A 346 -14.76 -1.49 -11.17
C ARG A 346 -14.40 -2.60 -12.15
N ASP A 347 -15.07 -2.64 -13.29
CA ASP A 347 -14.84 -3.69 -14.30
C ASP A 347 -13.44 -3.53 -14.91
N GLN A 348 -13.00 -2.28 -15.12
CA GLN A 348 -11.65 -1.97 -15.57
C GLN A 348 -10.59 -2.40 -14.53
N ALA A 349 -10.85 -2.18 -13.24
CA ALA A 349 -9.96 -2.63 -12.15
C ALA A 349 -9.86 -4.17 -12.09
N LEU A 350 -11.00 -4.86 -12.21
CA LEU A 350 -11.06 -6.33 -12.27
C LEU A 350 -10.27 -6.87 -13.48
N ALA A 351 -10.51 -6.32 -14.66
CA ALA A 351 -9.83 -6.72 -15.90
C ALA A 351 -8.31 -6.49 -15.84
N ALA A 352 -7.87 -5.44 -15.16
CA ALA A 352 -6.46 -5.11 -14.95
C ALA A 352 -5.80 -5.89 -13.79
N GLY A 353 -6.56 -6.72 -13.06
CA GLY A 353 -6.06 -7.55 -11.96
C GLY A 353 -5.84 -6.81 -10.64
N PHE A 354 -6.46 -5.64 -10.45
CA PHE A 354 -6.35 -4.83 -9.23
C PHE A 354 -7.41 -5.15 -8.18
N ASP A 355 -8.11 -6.27 -8.31
CA ASP A 355 -9.03 -6.73 -7.27
C ASP A 355 -8.31 -7.59 -6.22
N VAL A 356 -8.52 -7.26 -4.95
CA VAL A 356 -7.88 -7.96 -3.83
C VAL A 356 -8.34 -9.41 -3.70
N HIS A 357 -9.59 -9.72 -4.04
CA HIS A 357 -10.10 -11.09 -3.94
C HIS A 357 -9.42 -11.99 -4.98
N THR A 358 -9.10 -11.46 -6.15
CA THR A 358 -8.27 -12.13 -7.16
C THR A 358 -6.86 -12.37 -6.62
N SER A 359 -6.21 -11.33 -6.07
CA SER A 359 -4.85 -11.44 -5.51
C SER A 359 -4.79 -12.41 -4.32
N ALA A 360 -5.79 -12.37 -3.43
CA ALA A 360 -5.90 -13.28 -2.30
C ALA A 360 -6.12 -14.74 -2.74
N GLY A 361 -6.96 -14.97 -3.76
CA GLY A 361 -7.17 -16.29 -4.35
C GLY A 361 -5.87 -16.88 -4.91
N ILE A 362 -5.13 -16.10 -5.71
CA ILE A 362 -3.84 -16.52 -6.27
C ILE A 362 -2.84 -16.88 -5.17
N LEU A 363 -2.71 -16.04 -4.13
CA LEU A 363 -1.81 -16.31 -3.01
C LEU A 363 -2.25 -17.51 -2.20
N GLN A 364 -3.55 -17.65 -1.92
CA GLN A 364 -4.09 -18.79 -1.19
C GLN A 364 -3.79 -20.11 -1.90
N GLU A 365 -4.11 -20.22 -3.20
CA GLU A 365 -3.81 -21.40 -4.00
C GLU A 365 -2.31 -21.69 -4.04
N PHE A 366 -1.50 -20.65 -4.20
CA PHE A 366 -0.04 -20.78 -4.16
C PHE A 366 0.45 -21.33 -2.82
N TYR A 367 0.00 -20.77 -1.68
CA TYR A 367 0.42 -21.24 -0.36
C TYR A 367 -0.01 -22.67 -0.09
N LEU A 368 -1.25 -23.04 -0.41
CA LEU A 368 -1.77 -24.39 -0.21
C LEU A 368 -1.01 -25.41 -1.05
N ARG A 369 -0.76 -25.11 -2.33
CA ARG A 369 0.05 -25.96 -3.21
C ARG A 369 1.48 -26.13 -2.68
N ARG A 370 2.16 -25.01 -2.35
CA ARG A 370 3.53 -25.08 -1.81
C ARG A 370 3.60 -25.82 -0.49
N TRP A 371 2.58 -25.68 0.36
CA TRP A 371 2.49 -26.43 1.59
C TRP A 371 2.41 -27.95 1.34
N GLN A 372 1.55 -28.38 0.41
CA GLN A 372 1.40 -29.80 0.05
C GLN A 372 2.71 -30.39 -0.51
N GLU A 373 3.44 -29.64 -1.38
CA GLU A 373 4.71 -30.07 -1.97
C GLU A 373 5.82 -30.29 -0.91
N VAL A 374 5.76 -29.61 0.23
CA VAL A 374 6.81 -29.67 1.26
C VAL A 374 6.38 -30.38 2.54
N THR A 375 5.13 -30.83 2.62
CA THR A 375 4.61 -31.61 3.75
C THR A 375 4.60 -33.09 3.33
N PRO A 376 5.26 -33.97 4.10
CA PRO A 376 5.31 -35.40 3.79
C PRO A 376 3.93 -36.06 3.77
#